data_867cda0a04d473420a7805633469b1ba
#
_entry.id   867cda0a04d473420a7805633469b1ba
#
_cell.length_a   1.000
_cell.length_b   1.000
_cell.length_c   1.000
_cell.angle_alpha   90.00
_cell.angle_beta   90.00
_cell.angle_gamma   90.00
#
_symmetry.space_group_name_H-M   'P 1'
#
loop_
_entity.id
_entity.type
_entity.pdbx_description
1 polymer ?
#
loop_
_entity_poly.entity_id
_entity_poly.type
_entity_poly.pdbx_seq_one_letter_code
_entity_poly.pdbx_strand_id
1 'polypeptide(L)'
;MGADGKLHDGPSSEWSRTLTLSADCGDGVSVHFNRGYVLSQFMARYMKRKGITLAELKETAVIVSQEVDREARAFLGGTLRETMLQMMAEVADDDGLELHAALYELSDEELVDGLVAIGERAHVVLANGSVEVEGEDENEEARTRLTDAGVVVHDRFLAPKALAHNKFVVLGRRTAGGFKPEKVWTGSTNWTPTGLCTQLNNGIMLIHEELAERFEAQFQLLAEAGDVVSDELLASNNRPKRGIPLGDATVDSWFTKLSGEIDIEELVDLVTNAKQGVLFVMFQPGNEPVRTLLRMQEEKDLYVRGVATQFTSTGAEEFKLLKQNAEDFFLDSAQATGVRKTVGEWAVEGTAAEFRANIGHAITHSKMIVIDPFGDDPIVVTGSHNFSKSASGKNDENFLVIRGHREIAMHYTINAMQTYSHYRWRAYLEEAAREHRDPFQFLSRNPNWQRRRKTGETKRMLSFWMPEG
;
A
#
# COMPACT_ATOMS: atom_id res chain seq x y z
N MET A 1 -29.04 -16.85 24.27
CA MET A 1 -29.51 -18.12 24.85
C MET A 1 -30.81 -17.85 25.63
N GLY A 2 -31.84 -18.58 25.32
CA GLY A 2 -33.09 -18.52 26.10
C GLY A 2 -32.93 -19.11 27.50
N ALA A 3 -33.98 -19.00 28.33
CA ALA A 3 -33.98 -19.57 29.68
C ALA A 3 -33.83 -21.11 29.70
N ASP A 4 -34.05 -21.74 28.57
CA ASP A 4 -33.90 -23.18 28.33
C ASP A 4 -32.48 -23.60 27.92
N GLY A 5 -31.55 -22.66 27.89
CA GLY A 5 -30.17 -22.91 27.48
C GLY A 5 -29.93 -23.11 25.97
N LYS A 6 -30.99 -22.98 25.14
CA LYS A 6 -30.84 -23.09 23.68
C LYS A 6 -30.60 -21.75 23.03
N LEU A 7 -29.99 -21.76 21.88
CA LEU A 7 -29.92 -20.63 20.99
C LEU A 7 -31.29 -20.45 20.35
N HIS A 8 -31.92 -19.34 20.59
CA HIS A 8 -33.13 -18.91 19.88
C HIS A 8 -32.78 -17.78 18.96
N ASP A 9 -33.44 -17.72 17.81
CA ASP A 9 -33.36 -16.55 16.94
C ASP A 9 -33.91 -15.37 17.73
N GLY A 10 -33.07 -14.38 17.97
CA GLY A 10 -33.46 -13.11 18.52
C GLY A 10 -34.27 -12.31 17.48
N PRO A 11 -34.83 -11.15 17.85
CA PRO A 11 -35.31 -10.22 16.84
C PRO A 11 -34.20 -10.00 15.83
N SER A 12 -34.54 -10.08 14.53
CA SER A 12 -33.57 -9.92 13.43
C SER A 12 -32.82 -8.63 13.67
N SER A 13 -31.52 -8.75 13.88
CA SER A 13 -30.62 -7.58 13.81
C SER A 13 -30.53 -7.16 12.35
N GLU A 14 -30.54 -5.86 12.11
CA GLU A 14 -30.16 -5.35 10.80
C GLU A 14 -28.75 -5.82 10.46
N TRP A 15 -28.54 -6.24 9.21
CA TRP A 15 -27.24 -6.61 8.73
C TRP A 15 -26.35 -5.38 8.70
N SER A 16 -25.07 -5.56 9.00
CA SER A 16 -24.04 -4.58 8.63
C SER A 16 -24.05 -4.39 7.12
N ARG A 17 -23.38 -3.34 6.65
CA ARG A 17 -23.22 -3.10 5.21
C ARG A 17 -22.70 -4.35 4.52
N THR A 18 -23.38 -4.76 3.45
CA THR A 18 -22.89 -5.83 2.57
C THR A 18 -22.04 -5.20 1.49
N LEU A 19 -20.81 -5.70 1.36
CA LEU A 19 -19.86 -5.24 0.36
C LEU A 19 -19.58 -6.40 -0.60
N THR A 20 -19.76 -6.16 -1.89
CA THR A 20 -19.35 -7.08 -2.96
C THR A 20 -18.14 -6.48 -3.64
N LEU A 21 -17.07 -7.25 -3.76
CA LEU A 21 -15.83 -6.80 -4.37
C LEU A 21 -15.53 -7.59 -5.64
N SER A 22 -15.16 -6.85 -6.68
CA SER A 22 -14.53 -7.35 -7.89
C SER A 22 -13.24 -6.57 -8.10
N ALA A 23 -12.17 -7.15 -8.59
CA ALA A 23 -10.95 -6.38 -8.90
C ALA A 23 -11.23 -5.25 -9.89
N ASP A 24 -12.15 -5.48 -10.82
CA ASP A 24 -12.73 -4.46 -11.69
C ASP A 24 -13.72 -3.61 -10.90
N CYS A 25 -13.42 -2.32 -10.80
CA CYS A 25 -14.23 -1.32 -10.10
C CYS A 25 -15.19 -0.55 -11.03
N GLY A 26 -15.20 -0.88 -12.34
CA GLY A 26 -15.90 -0.08 -13.36
C GLY A 26 -15.06 1.12 -13.82
N ASP A 27 -15.58 1.87 -14.77
CA ASP A 27 -14.97 3.09 -15.33
C ASP A 27 -13.51 2.90 -15.83
N GLY A 28 -13.14 1.67 -16.21
CA GLY A 28 -11.78 1.34 -16.64
C GLY A 28 -10.76 1.24 -15.49
N VAL A 29 -11.23 1.06 -14.26
CA VAL A 29 -10.37 1.00 -13.07
C VAL A 29 -10.36 -0.41 -12.48
N SER A 30 -9.17 -0.87 -12.11
CA SER A 30 -9.02 -2.07 -11.28
C SER A 30 -8.01 -1.84 -10.14
N VAL A 31 -8.30 -2.44 -8.98
CA VAL A 31 -7.52 -2.28 -7.74
C VAL A 31 -6.97 -3.64 -7.30
N HIS A 32 -5.69 -3.67 -6.97
CA HIS A 32 -4.95 -4.89 -6.70
C HIS A 32 -4.14 -4.80 -5.42
N PHE A 33 -4.14 -5.90 -4.67
CA PHE A 33 -3.39 -6.04 -3.42
C PHE A 33 -2.63 -7.36 -3.40
N ASN A 34 -1.47 -7.36 -2.77
CA ASN A 34 -0.79 -8.58 -2.39
C ASN A 34 -1.24 -9.04 -0.98
N ARG A 35 -0.71 -10.17 -0.52
CA ARG A 35 -1.10 -10.79 0.75
C ARG A 35 0.03 -10.77 1.79
N GLY A 36 0.90 -9.78 1.77
CA GLY A 36 2.04 -9.68 2.69
C GLY A 36 1.66 -9.81 4.17
N TYR A 37 0.47 -9.35 4.57
CA TYR A 37 0.00 -9.43 5.97
C TYR A 37 -0.29 -10.85 6.47
N VAL A 38 -0.47 -11.84 5.58
CA VAL A 38 -0.67 -13.25 5.98
C VAL A 38 0.56 -14.14 5.75
N LEU A 39 1.71 -13.51 5.54
CA LEU A 39 2.97 -14.21 5.28
C LEU A 39 3.23 -15.32 6.30
N SER A 40 3.01 -15.07 7.56
CA SER A 40 3.21 -16.03 8.65
C SER A 40 2.39 -17.27 8.55
N GLN A 41 1.12 -17.08 8.46
CA GLN A 41 0.20 -18.20 8.38
C GLN A 41 0.48 -19.04 7.13
N PHE A 42 0.86 -18.39 6.03
CA PHE A 42 1.24 -19.08 4.82
C PHE A 42 2.51 -19.91 5.05
N MET A 43 3.58 -19.30 5.56
CA MET A 43 4.87 -19.97 5.75
C MET A 43 4.78 -21.13 6.75
N ALA A 44 4.04 -20.97 7.85
CA ALA A 44 3.81 -22.07 8.80
C ALA A 44 3.09 -23.26 8.13
N ARG A 45 2.08 -23.00 7.30
CA ARG A 45 1.37 -24.05 6.54
C ARG A 45 2.27 -24.65 5.46
N TYR A 46 3.05 -23.83 4.78
CA TYR A 46 3.99 -24.23 3.74
C TYR A 46 5.05 -25.18 4.31
N MET A 47 5.73 -24.79 5.39
CA MET A 47 6.71 -25.66 6.09
C MET A 47 6.10 -26.99 6.49
N LYS A 48 4.92 -26.97 7.11
CA LYS A 48 4.20 -28.20 7.52
C LYS A 48 3.89 -29.11 6.33
N ARG A 49 3.43 -28.54 5.21
CA ARG A 49 3.08 -29.29 3.99
C ARG A 49 4.31 -29.88 3.29
N LYS A 50 5.41 -29.12 3.24
CA LYS A 50 6.67 -29.57 2.62
C LYS A 50 7.50 -30.46 3.55
N GLY A 51 7.16 -30.51 4.85
CA GLY A 51 7.94 -31.26 5.84
C GLY A 51 9.31 -30.67 6.12
N ILE A 52 9.47 -29.35 5.94
CA ILE A 52 10.74 -28.63 6.13
C ILE A 52 10.75 -27.86 7.44
N THR A 53 11.95 -27.68 7.99
CA THR A 53 12.20 -26.87 9.19
C THR A 53 12.38 -25.39 8.83
N LEU A 54 12.40 -24.52 9.85
CA LEU A 54 12.71 -23.10 9.66
C LEU A 54 14.14 -22.89 9.13
N ALA A 55 15.08 -23.74 9.51
CA ALA A 55 16.46 -23.66 9.00
C ALA A 55 16.52 -23.95 7.51
N GLU A 56 15.84 -25.00 7.06
CA GLU A 56 15.74 -25.35 5.64
C GLU A 56 14.98 -24.30 4.84
N LEU A 57 13.93 -23.69 5.40
CA LEU A 57 13.21 -22.58 4.76
C LEU A 57 14.11 -21.38 4.49
N LYS A 58 15.07 -21.09 5.38
CA LYS A 58 16.03 -19.99 5.22
C LYS A 58 17.00 -20.20 4.05
N GLU A 59 17.33 -21.45 3.77
CA GLU A 59 18.19 -21.82 2.65
C GLU A 59 17.42 -21.87 1.33
N THR A 60 16.08 -21.79 1.38
CA THR A 60 15.20 -21.92 0.22
C THR A 60 14.76 -20.51 -0.24
N ALA A 61 15.04 -20.16 -1.48
CA ALA A 61 14.60 -18.89 -2.08
C ALA A 61 13.10 -18.89 -2.44
N VAL A 62 12.22 -19.23 -1.48
CA VAL A 62 10.78 -19.53 -1.70
C VAL A 62 10.02 -18.41 -2.38
N ILE A 63 10.40 -17.15 -2.12
CA ILE A 63 9.74 -16.00 -2.72
C ILE A 63 10.57 -15.32 -3.81
N VAL A 64 11.83 -15.74 -3.99
CA VAL A 64 12.78 -15.08 -4.90
C VAL A 64 12.67 -15.68 -6.29
N SER A 65 12.43 -16.98 -6.42
CA SER A 65 12.41 -17.69 -7.70
C SER A 65 11.13 -18.48 -7.93
N GLN A 66 10.58 -18.39 -9.14
CA GLN A 66 9.47 -19.25 -9.58
C GLN A 66 9.84 -20.73 -9.64
N GLU A 67 11.09 -21.04 -9.95
CA GLU A 67 11.56 -22.43 -10.02
C GLU A 67 11.46 -23.13 -8.68
N VAL A 68 11.67 -22.37 -7.58
CA VAL A 68 11.61 -22.89 -6.23
C VAL A 68 10.18 -23.09 -5.75
N ASP A 69 9.33 -22.08 -5.88
CA ASP A 69 7.91 -22.24 -5.54
C ASP A 69 6.97 -21.22 -6.18
N ARG A 70 6.49 -21.55 -7.37
CA ARG A 70 5.47 -20.76 -8.07
C ARG A 70 4.21 -20.55 -7.24
N GLU A 71 3.80 -21.54 -6.43
CA GLU A 71 2.60 -21.45 -5.60
C GLU A 71 2.74 -20.40 -4.50
N ALA A 72 3.93 -20.33 -3.85
CA ALA A 72 4.19 -19.34 -2.82
C ALA A 72 4.11 -17.91 -3.38
N ARG A 73 4.77 -17.67 -4.50
CA ARG A 73 4.75 -16.37 -5.18
C ARG A 73 3.35 -15.99 -5.66
N ALA A 74 2.62 -16.92 -6.28
CA ALA A 74 1.25 -16.69 -6.74
C ALA A 74 0.31 -16.39 -5.57
N PHE A 75 0.42 -17.14 -4.46
CA PHE A 75 -0.42 -16.89 -3.30
C PHE A 75 -0.11 -15.56 -2.62
N LEU A 76 1.15 -15.28 -2.32
CA LEU A 76 1.55 -14.07 -1.60
C LEU A 76 1.40 -12.81 -2.45
N GLY A 77 1.79 -12.87 -3.72
CA GLY A 77 1.68 -11.76 -4.66
C GLY A 77 0.23 -11.39 -5.02
N GLY A 78 -0.69 -12.37 -4.95
CA GLY A 78 -2.11 -12.14 -5.19
C GLY A 78 -2.39 -11.50 -6.55
N THR A 79 -3.48 -10.75 -6.65
CA THR A 79 -3.86 -10.05 -7.89
C THR A 79 -2.87 -8.93 -8.27
N LEU A 80 -2.13 -8.38 -7.32
CA LEU A 80 -1.12 -7.37 -7.58
C LEU A 80 -0.04 -7.91 -8.53
N ARG A 81 0.62 -9.02 -8.17
CA ARG A 81 1.63 -9.67 -9.00
C ARG A 81 1.05 -10.15 -10.33
N GLU A 82 -0.12 -10.77 -10.28
CA GLU A 82 -0.80 -11.29 -11.48
C GLU A 82 -1.00 -10.19 -12.53
N THR A 83 -1.55 -9.04 -12.12
CA THR A 83 -1.80 -7.92 -13.03
C THR A 83 -0.50 -7.29 -13.55
N MET A 84 0.55 -7.16 -12.71
CA MET A 84 1.84 -6.66 -13.18
C MET A 84 2.45 -7.58 -14.26
N LEU A 85 2.36 -8.90 -14.09
CA LEU A 85 2.82 -9.85 -15.11
C LEU A 85 1.97 -9.83 -16.36
N GLN A 86 0.63 -9.77 -16.22
CA GLN A 86 -0.29 -9.68 -17.36
C GLN A 86 -0.06 -8.43 -18.20
N MET A 87 0.17 -7.29 -17.56
CA MET A 87 0.47 -6.02 -18.21
C MET A 87 1.72 -6.11 -19.09
N MET A 88 2.78 -6.75 -18.62
CA MET A 88 4.00 -6.95 -19.41
C MET A 88 3.79 -7.97 -20.53
N ALA A 89 3.06 -9.06 -20.25
CA ALA A 89 2.74 -10.06 -21.28
C ALA A 89 1.87 -9.47 -22.40
N GLU A 90 0.91 -8.61 -22.09
CA GLU A 90 0.09 -7.89 -23.08
C GLU A 90 0.98 -7.12 -24.07
N VAL A 91 2.00 -6.41 -23.56
CA VAL A 91 2.92 -5.64 -24.41
C VAL A 91 3.89 -6.55 -25.17
N ALA A 92 4.36 -7.64 -24.54
CA ALA A 92 5.25 -8.59 -25.21
C ALA A 92 4.55 -9.29 -26.40
N ASP A 93 3.26 -9.60 -26.27
CA ASP A 93 2.47 -10.34 -27.26
C ASP A 93 1.89 -9.45 -28.39
N ASP A 94 1.85 -8.12 -28.23
CA ASP A 94 1.36 -7.17 -29.25
C ASP A 94 2.46 -6.19 -29.66
N ASP A 95 3.03 -6.36 -30.85
CA ASP A 95 4.09 -5.49 -31.40
C ASP A 95 3.65 -4.02 -31.59
N GLY A 96 2.36 -3.75 -31.58
CA GLY A 96 1.81 -2.40 -31.64
C GLY A 96 1.81 -1.67 -30.29
N LEU A 97 2.08 -2.37 -29.18
CA LEU A 97 2.11 -1.80 -27.83
C LEU A 97 3.53 -1.45 -27.39
N GLU A 98 3.60 -0.47 -26.50
CA GLU A 98 4.83 0.06 -25.90
C GLU A 98 4.58 0.35 -24.44
N LEU A 99 5.64 0.26 -23.60
CA LEU A 99 5.60 0.42 -22.16
C LEU A 99 6.65 1.45 -21.72
N HIS A 100 6.21 2.47 -20.97
CA HIS A 100 7.07 3.46 -20.32
C HIS A 100 6.94 3.34 -18.81
N ALA A 101 8.03 3.12 -18.09
CA ALA A 101 8.03 2.91 -16.64
C ALA A 101 9.00 3.83 -15.91
N ALA A 102 8.60 4.35 -14.74
CA ALA A 102 9.51 5.00 -13.81
C ALA A 102 9.59 4.16 -12.52
N LEU A 103 10.77 3.60 -12.24
CA LEU A 103 10.97 2.57 -11.22
C LEU A 103 12.08 2.94 -10.26
N TYR A 104 11.84 2.67 -8.96
CA TYR A 104 12.78 2.91 -7.88
C TYR A 104 13.72 1.71 -7.61
N GLU A 105 13.15 0.55 -7.28
CA GLU A 105 13.87 -0.70 -7.07
C GLU A 105 13.36 -1.74 -8.07
N LEU A 106 14.28 -2.44 -8.72
CA LEU A 106 14.00 -3.46 -9.73
C LEU A 106 14.97 -4.63 -9.56
N SER A 107 14.52 -5.69 -8.93
CA SER A 107 15.32 -6.91 -8.71
C SER A 107 14.51 -8.20 -8.75
N ASP A 108 13.20 -8.13 -9.02
CA ASP A 108 12.35 -9.31 -9.15
C ASP A 108 12.56 -9.95 -10.54
N GLU A 109 13.00 -11.20 -10.56
CA GLU A 109 13.33 -11.92 -11.79
C GLU A 109 12.17 -11.97 -12.80
N GLU A 110 10.93 -12.22 -12.34
CA GLU A 110 9.77 -12.31 -13.25
C GLU A 110 9.46 -10.96 -13.89
N LEU A 111 9.63 -9.87 -13.14
CA LEU A 111 9.38 -8.51 -13.65
C LEU A 111 10.52 -8.06 -14.58
N VAL A 112 11.76 -8.38 -14.26
CA VAL A 112 12.91 -8.13 -15.15
C VAL A 112 12.76 -8.92 -16.45
N ASP A 113 12.44 -10.23 -16.38
CA ASP A 113 12.22 -11.07 -17.54
C ASP A 113 11.07 -10.56 -18.42
N GLY A 114 10.01 -10.04 -17.80
CA GLY A 114 8.89 -9.42 -18.52
C GLY A 114 9.32 -8.18 -19.32
N LEU A 115 10.13 -7.30 -18.74
CA LEU A 115 10.68 -6.14 -19.45
C LEU A 115 11.67 -6.56 -20.55
N VAL A 116 12.54 -7.52 -20.27
CA VAL A 116 13.46 -8.12 -21.27
C VAL A 116 12.70 -8.69 -22.47
N ALA A 117 11.58 -9.38 -22.23
CA ALA A 117 10.76 -9.93 -23.32
C ALA A 117 10.13 -8.86 -24.22
N ILE A 118 9.87 -7.67 -23.68
CA ILE A 118 9.36 -6.52 -24.44
C ILE A 118 10.48 -5.89 -25.30
N GLY A 119 11.72 -5.86 -24.80
CA GLY A 119 12.89 -5.34 -25.50
C GLY A 119 12.81 -3.84 -25.80
N GLU A 120 13.13 -3.44 -27.04
CA GLU A 120 13.18 -2.03 -27.50
C GLU A 120 11.86 -1.24 -27.34
N ARG A 121 10.75 -1.92 -27.08
CA ARG A 121 9.43 -1.30 -26.85
C ARG A 121 9.18 -0.97 -25.37
N ALA A 122 10.11 -1.30 -24.49
CA ALA A 122 10.12 -0.87 -23.10
C ALA A 122 11.11 0.27 -22.91
N HIS A 123 10.62 1.35 -22.29
CA HIS A 123 11.39 2.52 -21.89
C HIS A 123 11.32 2.67 -20.38
N VAL A 124 12.45 2.70 -19.71
CA VAL A 124 12.49 2.68 -18.24
C VAL A 124 13.36 3.81 -17.70
N VAL A 125 12.77 4.72 -16.95
CA VAL A 125 13.50 5.61 -16.03
C VAL A 125 13.80 4.79 -14.79
N LEU A 126 15.07 4.45 -14.53
CA LEU A 126 15.49 3.56 -13.47
C LEU A 126 16.38 4.27 -12.46
N ALA A 127 15.95 4.30 -11.21
CA ALA A 127 16.73 4.79 -10.09
C ALA A 127 17.92 3.87 -9.77
N ASN A 128 18.77 4.31 -8.85
CA ASN A 128 19.83 3.48 -8.27
C ASN A 128 19.42 2.75 -6.98
N GLY A 129 18.13 2.77 -6.64
CA GLY A 129 17.60 2.13 -5.42
C GLY A 129 17.85 2.93 -4.15
N SER A 130 17.94 2.25 -3.01
CA SER A 130 18.06 2.82 -1.66
C SER A 130 19.52 2.95 -1.22
N VAL A 131 20.36 3.61 -2.04
CA VAL A 131 21.78 3.74 -1.75
C VAL A 131 22.09 4.92 -0.83
N GLU A 132 23.04 4.73 0.08
CA GLU A 132 23.53 5.77 0.99
C GLU A 132 24.85 6.41 0.51
N VAL A 133 25.56 5.73 -0.38
CA VAL A 133 26.87 6.15 -0.90
C VAL A 133 26.72 6.54 -2.37
N GLU A 134 27.30 7.68 -2.72
CA GLU A 134 27.32 8.15 -4.11
C GLU A 134 28.06 7.17 -5.00
N GLY A 135 27.45 6.79 -6.12
CA GLY A 135 28.01 5.85 -7.11
C GLY A 135 27.64 4.38 -6.88
N GLU A 136 26.93 4.03 -5.82
CA GLU A 136 26.32 2.70 -5.67
C GLU A 136 25.00 2.60 -6.48
N ASP A 137 24.72 1.42 -7.02
CA ASP A 137 23.51 1.09 -7.76
C ASP A 137 22.96 -0.29 -7.33
N GLU A 138 21.88 -0.31 -6.57
CA GLU A 138 21.20 -1.57 -6.21
C GLU A 138 20.51 -2.24 -7.41
N ASN A 139 20.28 -1.50 -8.50
CA ASN A 139 19.65 -1.98 -9.71
C ASN A 139 20.66 -2.36 -10.83
N GLU A 140 21.98 -2.40 -10.55
CA GLU A 140 23.05 -2.63 -11.55
C GLU A 140 22.81 -3.90 -12.37
N GLU A 141 22.47 -5.02 -11.72
CA GLU A 141 22.21 -6.28 -12.40
C GLU A 141 20.99 -6.19 -13.33
N ALA A 142 19.87 -5.65 -12.85
CA ALA A 142 18.67 -5.46 -13.65
C ALA A 142 18.93 -4.50 -14.81
N ARG A 143 19.60 -3.37 -14.56
CA ARG A 143 19.98 -2.37 -15.56
C ARG A 143 20.79 -2.98 -16.69
N THR A 144 21.80 -3.79 -16.37
CA THR A 144 22.63 -4.50 -17.35
C THR A 144 21.77 -5.45 -18.19
N ARG A 145 20.94 -6.28 -17.58
CA ARG A 145 20.06 -7.22 -18.29
C ARG A 145 19.09 -6.51 -19.22
N LEU A 146 18.50 -5.40 -18.79
CA LEU A 146 17.59 -4.60 -19.60
C LEU A 146 18.30 -4.01 -20.82
N THR A 147 19.48 -3.40 -20.59
CA THR A 147 20.28 -2.77 -21.65
C THR A 147 20.72 -3.82 -22.69
N ASP A 148 21.22 -4.98 -22.25
CA ASP A 148 21.63 -6.08 -23.11
C ASP A 148 20.47 -6.62 -23.96
N ALA A 149 19.24 -6.54 -23.47
CA ALA A 149 18.03 -6.92 -24.18
C ALA A 149 17.45 -5.83 -25.12
N GLY A 150 18.09 -4.65 -25.15
CA GLY A 150 17.66 -3.53 -26.00
C GLY A 150 16.57 -2.66 -25.41
N VAL A 151 16.21 -2.85 -24.13
CA VAL A 151 15.33 -1.93 -23.38
C VAL A 151 15.98 -0.54 -23.29
N VAL A 152 15.20 0.51 -23.53
CA VAL A 152 15.70 1.88 -23.44
C VAL A 152 15.71 2.32 -21.97
N VAL A 153 16.88 2.34 -21.36
CA VAL A 153 17.03 2.72 -19.95
C VAL A 153 17.56 4.16 -19.84
N HIS A 154 16.85 4.98 -19.04
CA HIS A 154 17.22 6.32 -18.65
C HIS A 154 17.61 6.30 -17.18
N ASP A 155 18.84 6.64 -16.88
CA ASP A 155 19.34 6.70 -15.51
C ASP A 155 18.74 7.89 -14.76
N ARG A 156 18.41 7.64 -13.46
CA ARG A 156 17.90 8.67 -12.57
C ARG A 156 18.54 8.53 -11.19
N PHE A 157 19.82 8.91 -11.11
CA PHE A 157 20.64 8.82 -9.90
C PHE A 157 20.61 10.16 -9.16
N LEU A 158 19.63 10.31 -8.29
CA LEU A 158 19.53 11.54 -7.50
C LEU A 158 20.63 11.62 -6.43
N ALA A 159 20.92 12.84 -5.99
CA ALA A 159 21.88 13.09 -4.92
C ALA A 159 21.54 12.29 -3.65
N PRO A 160 22.53 11.91 -2.82
CA PRO A 160 22.31 11.14 -1.60
C PRO A 160 21.18 11.71 -0.72
N LYS A 161 20.31 10.84 -0.22
CA LYS A 161 19.09 11.15 0.57
C LYS A 161 17.94 11.77 -0.21
N ALA A 162 18.00 11.85 -1.52
CA ALA A 162 16.88 12.05 -2.42
C ALA A 162 16.62 10.75 -3.18
N LEU A 163 15.36 10.37 -3.35
CA LEU A 163 14.99 9.09 -3.96
C LEU A 163 14.18 9.34 -5.24
N ALA A 164 14.55 8.71 -6.34
CA ALA A 164 13.69 8.62 -7.52
C ALA A 164 12.65 7.51 -7.29
N HIS A 165 11.71 7.77 -6.39
CA HIS A 165 10.86 6.78 -5.74
C HIS A 165 9.55 6.48 -6.46
N ASN A 166 9.42 6.87 -7.73
CA ASN A 166 8.27 6.54 -8.55
C ASN A 166 8.12 5.03 -8.78
N LYS A 167 6.88 4.58 -8.97
CA LYS A 167 6.50 3.20 -9.26
C LYS A 167 5.28 3.19 -10.15
N PHE A 168 5.44 3.75 -11.36
CA PHE A 168 4.35 3.78 -12.31
C PHE A 168 4.77 3.25 -13.67
N VAL A 169 3.78 2.79 -14.42
CA VAL A 169 3.90 2.32 -15.80
C VAL A 169 2.81 2.96 -16.65
N VAL A 170 3.17 3.43 -17.80
CA VAL A 170 2.25 3.87 -18.86
C VAL A 170 2.31 2.87 -20.01
N LEU A 171 1.15 2.38 -20.41
CA LEU A 171 1.02 1.53 -21.59
C LEU A 171 0.26 2.29 -22.66
N GLY A 172 0.66 2.09 -23.89
CA GLY A 172 0.02 2.73 -25.04
C GLY A 172 0.42 2.12 -26.35
N ARG A 173 -0.03 2.71 -27.44
CA ARG A 173 0.23 2.25 -28.81
C ARG A 173 1.30 3.05 -29.51
N ARG A 174 2.12 2.35 -30.25
CA ARG A 174 2.99 2.95 -31.28
C ARG A 174 2.14 3.41 -32.45
N THR A 175 2.22 4.65 -32.81
CA THR A 175 1.50 5.26 -33.94
C THR A 175 2.47 5.98 -34.87
N ALA A 176 2.03 6.37 -36.06
CA ALA A 176 2.82 7.20 -36.95
C ALA A 176 3.17 8.58 -36.34
N GLY A 177 2.40 9.03 -35.35
CA GLY A 177 2.63 10.28 -34.60
C GLY A 177 3.46 10.10 -33.33
N GLY A 178 3.95 8.90 -33.02
CA GLY A 178 4.68 8.56 -31.81
C GLY A 178 3.87 7.70 -30.86
N PHE A 179 4.29 7.64 -29.61
CA PHE A 179 3.60 6.89 -28.53
C PHE A 179 2.28 7.56 -28.15
N LYS A 180 1.19 6.79 -28.15
CA LYS A 180 -0.13 7.21 -27.68
C LYS A 180 -0.44 6.48 -26.36
N PRO A 181 -0.39 7.15 -25.20
CA PRO A 181 -0.68 6.53 -23.92
C PRO A 181 -2.18 6.20 -23.79
N GLU A 182 -2.48 5.03 -23.22
CA GLU A 182 -3.86 4.54 -23.05
C GLU A 182 -4.19 4.12 -21.63
N LYS A 183 -3.21 3.57 -20.90
CA LYS A 183 -3.39 3.02 -19.55
C LYS A 183 -2.25 3.47 -18.65
N VAL A 184 -2.56 3.59 -17.35
CA VAL A 184 -1.55 3.82 -16.33
C VAL A 184 -1.72 2.85 -15.17
N TRP A 185 -0.61 2.28 -14.73
CA TRP A 185 -0.47 1.55 -13.47
C TRP A 185 0.34 2.39 -12.50
N THR A 186 -0.13 2.51 -11.25
CA THR A 186 0.65 3.11 -10.17
C THR A 186 0.32 2.47 -8.83
N GLY A 187 1.14 2.71 -7.80
CA GLY A 187 0.92 2.18 -6.47
C GLY A 187 2.17 2.25 -5.59
N SER A 188 2.16 1.41 -4.55
CA SER A 188 3.21 1.41 -3.53
C SER A 188 4.34 0.40 -3.78
N THR A 189 4.20 -0.46 -4.79
CA THR A 189 4.99 -1.69 -4.94
C THR A 189 6.36 -1.43 -5.54
N ASN A 190 7.44 -1.70 -4.78
CA ASN A 190 8.77 -1.87 -5.35
C ASN A 190 8.79 -3.14 -6.20
N TRP A 191 9.55 -3.12 -7.29
CA TRP A 191 9.64 -4.24 -8.23
C TRP A 191 10.70 -5.26 -7.76
N THR A 192 10.54 -5.68 -6.50
CA THR A 192 11.42 -6.62 -5.82
C THR A 192 10.64 -7.85 -5.34
N PRO A 193 11.29 -9.00 -5.11
CA PRO A 193 10.63 -10.18 -4.56
C PRO A 193 9.89 -9.89 -3.25
N THR A 194 10.48 -9.08 -2.39
CA THR A 194 9.87 -8.67 -1.12
C THR A 194 8.70 -7.71 -1.34
N GLY A 195 8.81 -6.78 -2.29
CA GLY A 195 7.73 -5.87 -2.67
C GLY A 195 6.50 -6.61 -3.19
N LEU A 196 6.69 -7.67 -3.97
CA LEU A 196 5.59 -8.49 -4.48
C LEU A 196 4.98 -9.42 -3.42
N CYS A 197 5.78 -10.02 -2.54
CA CYS A 197 5.35 -11.17 -1.75
C CYS A 197 5.23 -10.94 -0.24
N THR A 198 6.09 -10.12 0.38
CA THR A 198 6.19 -10.04 1.84
C THR A 198 5.85 -8.69 2.42
N GLN A 199 6.11 -7.61 1.69
CA GLN A 199 5.64 -6.29 2.05
C GLN A 199 4.19 -6.13 1.61
N LEU A 200 3.32 -5.59 2.47
CA LEU A 200 1.95 -5.30 2.07
C LEU A 200 1.91 -4.10 1.13
N ASN A 201 1.49 -4.33 -0.08
CA ASN A 201 1.45 -3.35 -1.15
C ASN A 201 0.10 -3.32 -1.87
N ASN A 202 -0.12 -2.22 -2.59
CA ASN A 202 -1.26 -2.03 -3.46
C ASN A 202 -0.84 -1.46 -4.82
N GLY A 203 -1.69 -1.68 -5.81
CA GLY A 203 -1.61 -1.09 -7.13
C GLY A 203 -2.98 -0.78 -7.69
N ILE A 204 -3.04 0.18 -8.58
CA ILE A 204 -4.24 0.59 -9.30
C ILE A 204 -3.91 0.70 -10.79
N MET A 205 -4.74 0.10 -11.63
CA MET A 205 -4.72 0.25 -13.08
C MET A 205 -5.86 1.15 -13.50
N LEU A 206 -5.58 2.14 -14.32
CA LEU A 206 -6.58 3.05 -14.88
C LEU A 206 -6.44 3.04 -16.40
N ILE A 207 -7.50 2.60 -17.08
CA ILE A 207 -7.63 2.69 -18.54
C ILE A 207 -8.27 4.05 -18.83
N HIS A 208 -7.43 5.08 -18.94
CA HIS A 208 -7.89 6.47 -19.02
C HIS A 208 -6.87 7.33 -19.75
N GLU A 209 -7.24 7.85 -20.93
CA GLU A 209 -6.32 8.55 -21.83
C GLU A 209 -5.69 9.80 -21.17
N GLU A 210 -6.47 10.70 -20.57
CA GLU A 210 -5.95 11.94 -19.95
C GLU A 210 -5.02 11.67 -18.76
N LEU A 211 -5.30 10.62 -17.94
CA LEU A 211 -4.39 10.20 -16.88
C LEU A 211 -3.11 9.58 -17.44
N ALA A 212 -3.24 8.73 -18.44
CA ALA A 212 -2.10 8.12 -19.09
C ALA A 212 -1.19 9.16 -19.76
N GLU A 213 -1.77 10.17 -20.44
CA GLU A 213 -1.03 11.34 -20.99
C GLU A 213 -0.32 12.13 -19.89
N ARG A 214 -0.97 12.31 -18.73
CA ARG A 214 -0.37 13.04 -17.61
C ARG A 214 0.83 12.31 -17.00
N PHE A 215 0.76 10.99 -16.88
CA PHE A 215 1.86 10.14 -16.40
C PHE A 215 2.96 10.01 -17.46
N GLU A 216 2.60 9.96 -18.74
CA GLU A 216 3.56 9.99 -19.84
C GLU A 216 4.36 11.29 -19.88
N ALA A 217 3.67 12.43 -19.75
CA ALA A 217 4.36 13.72 -19.66
C ALA A 217 5.36 13.76 -18.48
N GLN A 218 5.01 13.14 -17.34
CA GLN A 218 5.92 13.02 -16.21
C GLN A 218 7.11 12.11 -16.52
N PHE A 219 6.86 10.97 -17.19
CA PHE A 219 7.92 10.06 -17.62
C PHE A 219 8.94 10.78 -18.50
N GLN A 220 8.47 11.54 -19.51
CA GLN A 220 9.36 12.28 -20.40
C GLN A 220 10.19 13.33 -19.64
N LEU A 221 9.58 14.08 -18.73
CA LEU A 221 10.29 15.06 -17.90
C LEU A 221 11.36 14.40 -17.01
N LEU A 222 11.09 13.22 -16.46
CA LEU A 222 12.07 12.47 -15.67
C LEU A 222 13.23 11.96 -16.54
N ALA A 223 12.93 11.41 -17.71
CA ALA A 223 13.92 10.92 -18.66
C ALA A 223 14.84 12.04 -19.19
N GLU A 224 14.25 13.21 -19.53
CA GLU A 224 15.01 14.38 -19.99
C GLU A 224 15.84 15.02 -18.88
N ALA A 225 15.35 15.02 -17.64
CA ALA A 225 16.06 15.62 -16.51
C ALA A 225 17.30 14.81 -16.07
N GLY A 226 17.36 13.50 -16.37
CA GLY A 226 18.47 12.64 -15.93
C GLY A 226 18.65 12.69 -14.41
N ASP A 227 19.85 12.93 -13.93
CA ASP A 227 20.19 12.89 -12.49
C ASP A 227 19.89 14.19 -11.74
N VAL A 228 19.30 15.18 -12.39
CA VAL A 228 19.02 16.47 -11.79
C VAL A 228 17.52 16.74 -11.71
N VAL A 229 17.14 17.71 -10.92
CA VAL A 229 15.77 18.26 -10.90
C VAL A 229 15.76 19.50 -11.78
N SER A 230 15.23 19.39 -13.00
CA SER A 230 15.13 20.52 -13.93
C SER A 230 14.05 21.52 -13.49
N ASP A 231 14.17 22.77 -13.96
CA ASP A 231 13.15 23.79 -13.69
C ASP A 231 11.79 23.42 -14.31
N GLU A 232 11.79 22.75 -15.47
CA GLU A 232 10.59 22.26 -16.15
C GLU A 232 9.87 21.18 -15.33
N LEU A 233 10.62 20.19 -14.83
CA LEU A 233 10.10 19.13 -13.96
C LEU A 233 9.48 19.75 -12.70
N LEU A 234 10.20 20.65 -12.03
CA LEU A 234 9.73 21.32 -10.82
C LEU A 234 8.48 22.19 -11.10
N ALA A 235 8.48 22.94 -12.21
CA ALA A 235 7.34 23.76 -12.61
C ALA A 235 6.11 22.91 -12.94
N SER A 236 6.29 21.74 -13.57
CA SER A 236 5.20 20.79 -13.84
C SER A 236 4.64 20.20 -12.54
N ASN A 237 5.51 19.74 -11.62
CA ASN A 237 5.10 19.15 -10.36
C ASN A 237 4.34 20.14 -9.46
N ASN A 238 4.75 21.42 -9.44
CA ASN A 238 4.04 22.47 -8.69
C ASN A 238 2.65 22.81 -9.24
N ARG A 239 2.21 22.12 -10.31
CA ARG A 239 0.89 22.26 -10.92
C ARG A 239 0.19 20.92 -11.00
N PRO A 240 -0.33 20.39 -9.88
CA PRO A 240 -1.08 19.15 -9.90
C PRO A 240 -2.27 19.26 -10.85
N LYS A 241 -2.56 18.22 -11.59
CA LYS A 241 -3.75 18.16 -12.43
C LYS A 241 -4.91 17.71 -11.56
N ARG A 242 -5.94 18.53 -11.47
CA ARG A 242 -7.10 18.33 -10.61
C ARG A 242 -8.37 18.10 -11.41
N GLY A 243 -9.28 17.30 -10.83
CA GLY A 243 -10.64 17.14 -11.35
C GLY A 243 -10.71 16.40 -12.69
N ILE A 244 -9.77 15.50 -12.99
CA ILE A 244 -9.87 14.64 -14.17
C ILE A 244 -11.10 13.74 -14.00
N PRO A 245 -12.07 13.76 -14.94
CA PRO A 245 -13.29 12.94 -14.82
C PRO A 245 -12.97 11.44 -14.83
N LEU A 246 -13.66 10.67 -13.98
CA LEU A 246 -13.57 9.21 -13.95
C LEU A 246 -14.97 8.65 -13.68
N GLY A 247 -15.76 8.44 -14.74
CA GLY A 247 -17.19 8.19 -14.61
C GLY A 247 -17.88 9.37 -13.90
N ASP A 248 -18.61 9.08 -12.82
CA ASP A 248 -19.22 10.11 -11.95
C ASP A 248 -18.24 10.65 -10.89
N ALA A 249 -17.05 10.10 -10.81
CA ALA A 249 -15.99 10.47 -9.88
C ALA A 249 -14.97 11.43 -10.51
N THR A 250 -13.98 11.88 -9.71
CA THR A 250 -12.86 12.68 -10.20
C THR A 250 -11.54 12.19 -9.62
N VAL A 251 -10.45 12.46 -10.36
CA VAL A 251 -9.09 12.13 -9.94
C VAL A 251 -8.21 13.36 -10.02
N ASP A 252 -7.47 13.64 -8.93
CA ASP A 252 -6.35 14.58 -8.96
C ASP A 252 -5.05 13.77 -9.03
N SER A 253 -4.14 14.16 -9.91
CA SER A 253 -2.81 13.57 -10.02
C SER A 253 -1.73 14.52 -9.52
N TRP A 254 -0.89 13.98 -8.63
CA TRP A 254 0.19 14.70 -7.98
C TRP A 254 1.52 14.02 -8.25
N PHE A 255 2.52 14.86 -8.54
CA PHE A 255 3.92 14.42 -8.62
C PHE A 255 4.78 15.30 -7.73
N THR A 256 5.82 14.72 -7.14
CA THR A 256 6.85 15.44 -6.40
C THR A 256 8.20 15.22 -7.11
N LYS A 257 9.17 15.97 -6.88
CA LYS A 257 9.49 17.00 -5.87
C LYS A 257 8.69 18.30 -6.09
N LEU A 258 8.40 19.00 -5.00
CA LEU A 258 7.66 20.26 -4.98
C LEU A 258 8.49 21.38 -4.35
N SER A 259 8.16 22.64 -4.67
CA SER A 259 8.78 23.84 -4.06
C SER A 259 8.11 24.26 -2.74
N GLY A 260 7.46 23.34 -2.04
CA GLY A 260 6.73 23.60 -0.79
C GLY A 260 6.09 22.30 -0.33
N GLU A 261 5.17 22.39 0.61
CA GLU A 261 4.46 21.24 1.16
C GLU A 261 2.97 21.24 0.77
N ILE A 262 2.65 21.76 -0.45
CA ILE A 262 1.27 21.91 -0.93
C ILE A 262 0.51 20.58 -1.04
N ASP A 263 1.21 19.50 -1.25
CA ASP A 263 0.69 18.13 -1.23
C ASP A 263 0.33 17.67 0.20
N ILE A 264 1.17 17.99 1.18
CA ILE A 264 0.87 17.72 2.60
C ILE A 264 -0.28 18.61 3.09
N GLU A 265 -0.32 19.89 2.66
CA GLU A 265 -1.45 20.79 2.95
C GLU A 265 -2.76 20.21 2.39
N GLU A 266 -2.77 19.69 1.16
CA GLU A 266 -3.93 18.99 0.57
C GLU A 266 -4.35 17.81 1.47
N LEU A 267 -3.42 16.95 1.87
CA LEU A 267 -3.75 15.80 2.73
C LEU A 267 -4.31 16.22 4.10
N VAL A 268 -3.76 17.27 4.68
CA VAL A 268 -4.26 17.86 5.93
C VAL A 268 -5.68 18.38 5.76
N ASP A 269 -5.96 19.09 4.67
CA ASP A 269 -7.28 19.61 4.36
C ASP A 269 -8.30 18.49 4.14
N LEU A 270 -7.94 17.44 3.40
CA LEU A 270 -8.79 16.28 3.19
C LEU A 270 -9.18 15.61 4.51
N VAL A 271 -8.20 15.34 5.38
CA VAL A 271 -8.44 14.73 6.70
C VAL A 271 -9.23 15.67 7.61
N THR A 272 -8.94 16.96 7.59
CA THR A 272 -9.67 17.96 8.39
C THR A 272 -11.13 18.05 8.00
N ASN A 273 -11.47 17.83 6.73
CA ASN A 273 -12.85 17.89 6.24
C ASN A 273 -13.61 16.56 6.35
N ALA A 274 -13.00 15.49 6.87
CA ALA A 274 -13.66 14.22 7.12
C ALA A 274 -14.88 14.36 8.05
N LYS A 275 -15.93 13.58 7.78
CA LYS A 275 -17.23 13.64 8.48
C LYS A 275 -17.57 12.38 9.27
N GLN A 276 -17.16 11.22 8.78
CA GLN A 276 -17.52 9.92 9.38
C GLN A 276 -16.29 9.21 9.94
N GLY A 277 -15.23 9.12 9.14
CA GLY A 277 -14.01 8.47 9.58
C GLY A 277 -12.93 8.39 8.53
N VAL A 278 -11.75 8.00 9.00
CA VAL A 278 -10.55 7.86 8.18
C VAL A 278 -9.88 6.52 8.45
N LEU A 279 -9.60 5.79 7.40
CA LEU A 279 -8.79 4.57 7.44
C LEU A 279 -7.48 4.80 6.71
N PHE A 280 -6.39 4.22 7.20
CA PHE A 280 -5.09 4.37 6.54
C PHE A 280 -4.19 3.15 6.68
N VAL A 281 -3.30 2.97 5.71
CA VAL A 281 -2.13 2.09 5.80
C VAL A 281 -0.95 2.86 5.25
N MET A 282 0.08 3.04 6.08
CA MET A 282 1.23 3.88 5.77
C MET A 282 2.53 3.15 6.09
N PHE A 283 3.59 3.47 5.37
CA PHE A 283 4.91 2.91 5.63
C PHE A 283 5.65 3.71 6.71
N GLN A 284 6.13 4.87 6.36
CA GLN A 284 6.89 5.78 7.24
C GLN A 284 6.37 7.21 7.07
N PRO A 285 5.13 7.50 7.53
CA PRO A 285 4.58 8.83 7.39
C PRO A 285 5.36 9.87 8.21
N GLY A 286 5.33 11.10 7.74
CA GLY A 286 5.80 12.25 8.49
C GLY A 286 4.86 12.62 9.65
N ASN A 287 5.16 13.75 10.30
CA ASN A 287 4.31 14.26 11.40
C ASN A 287 2.90 14.59 10.90
N GLU A 288 2.79 15.25 9.76
CA GLU A 288 1.54 15.42 9.04
C GLU A 288 1.47 14.37 7.91
N PRO A 289 0.31 13.78 7.62
CA PRO A 289 -1.04 14.08 8.17
C PRO A 289 -1.37 13.37 9.50
N VAL A 290 -0.42 12.68 10.14
CA VAL A 290 -0.66 11.88 11.36
C VAL A 290 -1.20 12.74 12.51
N ARG A 291 -0.61 13.90 12.76
CA ARG A 291 -1.10 14.86 13.78
C ARG A 291 -2.55 15.26 13.53
N THR A 292 -2.87 15.56 12.29
CA THR A 292 -4.23 15.94 11.93
C THR A 292 -5.21 14.80 12.13
N LEU A 293 -4.85 13.57 11.79
CA LEU A 293 -5.67 12.38 12.08
C LEU A 293 -5.98 12.25 13.58
N LEU A 294 -4.98 12.44 14.44
CA LEU A 294 -5.14 12.37 15.88
C LEU A 294 -6.05 13.48 16.41
N ARG A 295 -5.81 14.71 15.98
CA ARG A 295 -6.61 15.86 16.35
C ARG A 295 -8.07 15.71 15.94
N MET A 296 -8.33 15.27 14.70
CA MET A 296 -9.70 15.10 14.21
C MET A 296 -10.46 14.00 14.93
N GLN A 297 -9.79 12.94 15.36
CA GLN A 297 -10.42 11.93 16.19
C GLN A 297 -10.91 12.50 17.54
N GLU A 298 -10.11 13.35 18.18
CA GLU A 298 -10.48 13.98 19.44
C GLU A 298 -11.56 15.05 19.27
N GLU A 299 -11.36 15.97 18.31
CA GLU A 299 -12.22 17.14 18.15
C GLU A 299 -13.57 16.82 17.51
N LYS A 300 -13.61 15.87 16.56
CA LYS A 300 -14.80 15.57 15.76
C LYS A 300 -15.46 14.22 16.05
N ASP A 301 -14.95 13.46 17.01
CA ASP A 301 -15.44 12.09 17.30
C ASP A 301 -15.38 11.14 16.08
N LEU A 302 -14.43 11.36 15.17
CA LEU A 302 -14.28 10.55 13.97
C LEU A 302 -13.82 9.11 14.28
N TYR A 303 -14.30 8.17 13.46
CA TYR A 303 -13.76 6.82 13.47
C TYR A 303 -12.44 6.77 12.72
N VAL A 304 -11.31 6.74 13.43
CA VAL A 304 -9.98 6.67 12.82
C VAL A 304 -9.34 5.31 13.10
N ARG A 305 -8.93 4.60 12.06
CA ARG A 305 -8.22 3.32 12.17
C ARG A 305 -7.13 3.22 11.11
N GLY A 306 -6.01 2.66 11.50
CA GLY A 306 -4.96 2.43 10.53
C GLY A 306 -3.76 1.68 11.08
N VAL A 307 -2.81 1.46 10.19
CA VAL A 307 -1.55 0.78 10.45
C VAL A 307 -0.42 1.58 9.81
N ALA A 308 0.68 1.73 10.53
CA ALA A 308 1.92 2.25 9.99
C ALA A 308 3.10 1.36 10.43
N THR A 309 4.08 1.17 9.57
CA THR A 309 5.27 0.40 9.91
C THR A 309 6.13 1.13 10.94
N GLN A 310 6.31 2.42 10.76
CA GLN A 310 7.10 3.24 11.68
C GLN A 310 6.64 4.70 11.61
N PHE A 311 6.59 5.37 12.76
CA PHE A 311 6.46 6.83 12.83
C PHE A 311 7.84 7.47 13.00
N THR A 312 8.01 8.69 12.50
CA THR A 312 9.20 9.49 12.82
C THR A 312 9.30 9.70 14.32
N SER A 313 10.52 9.90 14.84
CA SER A 313 10.78 10.00 16.28
C SER A 313 9.90 11.04 16.99
N THR A 314 9.66 12.17 16.34
CA THR A 314 8.81 13.26 16.86
C THR A 314 7.33 12.84 16.91
N GLY A 315 6.84 12.21 15.85
CA GLY A 315 5.47 11.67 15.81
C GLY A 315 5.26 10.55 16.82
N ALA A 316 6.28 9.72 17.07
CA ALA A 316 6.20 8.63 18.03
C ALA A 316 6.10 9.12 19.49
N GLU A 317 6.68 10.26 19.82
CA GLU A 317 6.58 10.84 21.19
C GLU A 317 5.22 11.50 21.42
N GLU A 318 4.75 12.31 20.48
CA GLU A 318 3.38 12.86 20.54
C GLU A 318 2.34 11.75 20.57
N PHE A 319 2.60 10.69 19.84
CA PHE A 319 1.81 9.48 19.82
C PHE A 319 1.75 8.77 21.17
N LYS A 320 2.89 8.64 21.86
CA LYS A 320 2.96 8.09 23.21
C LYS A 320 2.19 8.95 24.21
N LEU A 321 2.25 10.28 24.08
CA LEU A 321 1.52 11.22 24.95
C LEU A 321 0.00 11.10 24.75
N LEU A 322 -0.45 10.99 23.52
CA LEU A 322 -1.87 10.78 23.20
C LEU A 322 -2.37 9.42 23.67
N LYS A 323 -1.55 8.36 23.52
CA LYS A 323 -1.86 7.02 24.03
C LYS A 323 -1.97 6.97 25.56
N GLN A 324 -1.28 7.84 26.29
CA GLN A 324 -1.39 7.94 27.76
C GLN A 324 -2.71 8.59 28.21
N ASN A 325 -3.34 9.40 27.35
CA ASN A 325 -4.55 10.14 27.65
C ASN A 325 -5.83 9.52 27.06
N ALA A 326 -5.71 8.53 26.18
CA ALA A 326 -6.83 7.87 25.53
C ALA A 326 -6.73 6.36 25.72
N GLU A 327 -7.53 5.82 26.63
CA GLU A 327 -7.64 4.37 26.86
C GLU A 327 -8.08 3.58 25.60
N ASP A 328 -8.59 4.27 24.58
CA ASP A 328 -9.20 3.69 23.38
C ASP A 328 -8.42 3.94 22.08
N PHE A 329 -7.25 4.57 22.17
CA PHE A 329 -6.51 4.96 20.99
C PHE A 329 -5.53 3.88 20.56
N PHE A 330 -5.85 3.15 19.50
CA PHE A 330 -4.98 2.21 18.83
C PHE A 330 -4.56 2.75 17.46
N LEU A 331 -3.55 3.60 17.44
CA LEU A 331 -2.60 3.54 16.37
C LEU A 331 -1.72 2.34 16.71
N ASP A 332 -2.13 1.19 16.30
CA ASP A 332 -1.22 0.09 16.25
C ASP A 332 -0.18 0.45 15.19
N SER A 333 0.86 1.15 15.64
CA SER A 333 2.14 0.94 15.01
C SER A 333 2.39 -0.55 15.21
N ALA A 334 1.93 -1.35 14.29
CA ALA A 334 2.38 -2.70 14.16
C ALA A 334 3.85 -2.60 13.81
N GLN A 335 4.64 -2.29 14.82
CA GLN A 335 6.03 -2.64 14.75
C GLN A 335 6.00 -4.16 14.58
N ALA A 336 6.10 -4.59 13.34
CA ALA A 336 6.32 -6.00 13.00
C ALA A 336 7.53 -6.58 13.78
N THR A 337 8.27 -5.73 14.45
CA THR A 337 9.44 -6.03 15.27
C THR A 337 9.11 -6.44 16.72
N GLY A 338 7.89 -6.26 17.22
CA GLY A 338 7.56 -6.45 18.63
C GLY A 338 7.01 -7.81 19.02
N VAL A 339 6.46 -8.60 18.12
CA VAL A 339 5.77 -9.87 18.45
C VAL A 339 6.77 -11.00 18.68
N ARG A 340 7.48 -10.92 19.78
CA ARG A 340 8.37 -12.01 20.21
C ARG A 340 7.71 -12.86 21.28
N LYS A 341 7.52 -14.15 20.98
CA LYS A 341 7.55 -15.27 21.96
C LYS A 341 6.28 -15.92 22.50
N THR A 342 5.04 -15.52 22.23
CA THR A 342 3.92 -16.06 23.00
C THR A 342 2.77 -16.68 22.25
N VAL A 343 2.72 -16.67 20.95
CA VAL A 343 1.61 -17.24 20.20
C VAL A 343 2.11 -18.18 19.11
N GLY A 344 2.40 -19.41 19.49
CA GLY A 344 2.66 -20.49 18.57
C GLY A 344 3.70 -20.21 17.46
N GLU A 345 4.05 -21.19 16.70
CA GLU A 345 5.07 -21.13 15.65
C GLU A 345 4.79 -20.06 14.56
N TRP A 346 3.55 -19.66 14.39
CA TRP A 346 3.19 -18.68 13.37
C TRP A 346 3.26 -17.22 13.82
N ALA A 347 3.43 -16.94 15.11
CA ALA A 347 3.68 -15.59 15.62
C ALA A 347 5.17 -15.23 15.65
N VAL A 348 6.03 -16.18 15.42
CA VAL A 348 7.50 -16.01 15.45
C VAL A 348 8.04 -15.18 14.28
N GLU A 349 7.22 -14.94 13.30
CA GLU A 349 7.58 -14.54 11.99
C GLU A 349 8.16 -13.17 11.74
N GLY A 350 7.60 -12.18 12.29
CA GLY A 350 8.03 -10.82 12.01
C GLY A 350 9.31 -10.44 12.74
N THR A 351 9.93 -11.37 13.45
CA THR A 351 10.86 -11.01 14.52
C THR A 351 12.19 -11.72 14.54
N ALA A 352 12.33 -12.84 13.86
CA ALA A 352 13.63 -13.46 13.75
C ALA A 352 14.47 -12.65 12.73
N ALA A 353 15.59 -12.08 13.22
CA ALA A 353 16.56 -11.42 12.34
C ALA A 353 17.02 -12.33 11.18
N GLU A 354 16.86 -13.61 11.38
CA GLU A 354 17.19 -14.69 10.46
C GLU A 354 16.15 -14.88 9.34
N PHE A 355 14.89 -14.53 9.57
CA PHE A 355 13.84 -14.48 8.54
C PHE A 355 14.11 -13.33 7.56
N ARG A 356 14.82 -12.31 8.00
CA ARG A 356 15.11 -11.09 7.24
C ARG A 356 15.99 -11.35 6.03
N ALA A 357 16.94 -12.26 6.13
CA ALA A 357 17.97 -12.44 5.09
C ALA A 357 17.42 -13.05 3.79
N ASN A 358 16.38 -13.91 3.87
CA ASN A 358 15.91 -14.67 2.70
C ASN A 358 14.43 -14.51 2.37
N ILE A 359 13.61 -13.96 3.28
CA ILE A 359 12.16 -13.82 3.06
C ILE A 359 11.71 -12.35 3.19
N GLY A 360 12.57 -11.48 3.74
CA GLY A 360 12.25 -10.08 4.00
C GLY A 360 11.34 -9.87 5.21
N HIS A 361 10.93 -8.64 5.42
CA HIS A 361 10.07 -8.26 6.53
C HIS A 361 8.61 -8.24 6.10
N ALA A 362 7.73 -8.79 6.92
CA ALA A 362 6.30 -8.50 6.82
C ALA A 362 6.06 -7.06 7.33
N ILE A 363 6.06 -6.10 6.43
CA ILE A 363 5.83 -4.68 6.73
C ILE A 363 4.64 -4.14 5.95
N THR A 364 4.01 -3.12 6.48
CA THR A 364 3.01 -2.37 5.72
C THR A 364 3.73 -1.35 4.84
N HIS A 365 3.77 -1.60 3.54
CA HIS A 365 4.42 -0.72 2.59
C HIS A 365 3.42 0.04 1.71
N SER A 366 2.12 -0.22 1.84
CA SER A 366 1.06 0.57 1.21
C SER A 366 1.11 2.03 1.68
N LYS A 367 0.72 2.94 0.81
CA LYS A 367 0.59 4.36 1.07
C LYS A 367 -0.82 4.74 0.68
N MET A 368 -1.76 4.60 1.62
CA MET A 368 -3.17 4.87 1.34
C MET A 368 -3.89 5.50 2.52
N ILE A 369 -4.82 6.40 2.19
CA ILE A 369 -5.77 7.01 3.10
C ILE A 369 -7.16 6.88 2.47
N VAL A 370 -8.15 6.45 3.25
CA VAL A 370 -9.55 6.38 2.84
C VAL A 370 -10.36 7.24 3.77
N ILE A 371 -11.10 8.19 3.22
CA ILE A 371 -11.88 9.16 3.97
C ILE A 371 -13.36 8.96 3.63
N ASP A 372 -14.20 8.88 4.66
CA ASP A 372 -15.65 8.79 4.57
C ASP A 372 -16.15 7.72 3.56
N PRO A 373 -15.65 6.48 3.63
CA PRO A 373 -15.92 5.47 2.58
C PRO A 373 -17.39 5.15 2.36
N PHE A 374 -18.22 5.43 3.34
CA PHE A 374 -19.67 5.19 3.28
C PHE A 374 -20.49 6.47 3.07
N GLY A 375 -19.82 7.61 2.93
CA GLY A 375 -20.43 8.90 2.61
C GLY A 375 -20.84 9.03 1.15
N ASP A 376 -21.37 10.20 0.81
CA ASP A 376 -21.78 10.51 -0.58
C ASP A 376 -20.58 10.77 -1.49
N ASP A 377 -19.49 11.29 -0.94
CA ASP A 377 -18.27 11.63 -1.65
C ASP A 377 -17.05 10.98 -0.97
N PRO A 378 -16.87 9.65 -1.08
CA PRO A 378 -15.73 8.95 -0.50
C PRO A 378 -14.44 9.36 -1.18
N ILE A 379 -13.33 9.44 -0.42
CA ILE A 379 -12.03 9.84 -0.95
C ILE A 379 -11.01 8.73 -0.71
N VAL A 380 -10.22 8.42 -1.73
CA VAL A 380 -9.06 7.53 -1.64
C VAL A 380 -7.82 8.28 -2.09
N VAL A 381 -6.80 8.25 -1.25
CA VAL A 381 -5.43 8.70 -1.60
C VAL A 381 -4.55 7.47 -1.71
N THR A 382 -3.84 7.33 -2.83
CA THR A 382 -2.94 6.18 -3.05
C THR A 382 -1.83 6.50 -4.05
N GLY A 383 -0.67 5.83 -3.92
CA GLY A 383 0.48 6.00 -4.81
C GLY A 383 1.79 5.53 -4.17
N SER A 384 2.90 6.14 -4.58
CA SER A 384 4.23 5.86 -4.02
C SER A 384 4.57 6.74 -2.81
N HIS A 385 3.87 7.86 -2.62
CA HIS A 385 4.17 8.92 -1.68
C HIS A 385 4.05 8.48 -0.21
N ASN A 386 5.11 8.67 0.57
CA ASN A 386 5.16 8.28 1.99
C ASN A 386 4.49 9.29 2.94
N PHE A 387 3.76 10.29 2.44
CA PHE A 387 3.08 11.32 3.23
C PHE A 387 4.03 11.99 4.23
N SER A 388 5.16 12.48 3.73
CA SER A 388 6.20 13.10 4.54
C SER A 388 6.87 14.27 3.82
N LYS A 389 7.49 15.18 4.59
CA LYS A 389 8.25 16.32 4.04
C LYS A 389 9.39 15.88 3.09
N SER A 390 10.01 14.72 3.35
CA SER A 390 11.04 14.19 2.45
C SER A 390 10.43 13.73 1.13
N ALA A 391 9.27 13.09 1.16
CA ALA A 391 8.56 12.69 -0.03
C ALA A 391 8.12 13.91 -0.87
N SER A 392 7.65 14.99 -0.23
CA SER A 392 7.28 16.23 -0.92
C SER A 392 8.47 16.97 -1.53
N GLY A 393 9.52 17.19 -0.72
CA GLY A 393 10.57 18.18 -1.06
C GLY A 393 11.88 17.60 -1.57
N LYS A 394 12.07 16.26 -1.53
CA LYS A 394 13.35 15.63 -1.92
C LYS A 394 13.20 14.53 -2.95
N ASN A 395 12.11 13.76 -2.88
CA ASN A 395 11.94 12.58 -3.69
C ASN A 395 11.11 12.86 -4.95
N ASP A 396 11.29 12.05 -5.97
CA ASP A 396 10.32 11.93 -7.06
C ASP A 396 9.27 10.88 -6.68
N GLU A 397 8.06 11.31 -6.44
CA GLU A 397 6.97 10.45 -6.04
C GLU A 397 5.70 10.79 -6.83
N ASN A 398 4.68 9.93 -6.70
CA ASN A 398 3.36 10.25 -7.22
C ASN A 398 2.27 9.79 -6.26
N PHE A 399 1.12 10.43 -6.31
CA PHE A 399 -0.12 9.92 -5.73
C PHE A 399 -1.34 10.46 -6.46
N LEU A 400 -2.43 9.74 -6.30
CA LEU A 400 -3.75 10.10 -6.78
C LEU A 400 -4.65 10.44 -5.60
N VAL A 401 -5.54 11.42 -5.79
CA VAL A 401 -6.69 11.68 -4.91
C VAL A 401 -7.95 11.40 -5.73
N ILE A 402 -8.63 10.32 -5.41
CA ILE A 402 -9.83 9.85 -6.11
C ILE A 402 -11.04 10.19 -5.26
N ARG A 403 -12.00 10.99 -5.82
CA ARG A 403 -13.18 11.48 -5.11
C ARG A 403 -14.45 10.93 -5.75
N GLY A 404 -15.38 10.46 -4.95
CA GLY A 404 -16.71 10.01 -5.37
C GLY A 404 -16.77 8.58 -5.91
N HIS A 405 -15.65 7.86 -6.07
CA HIS A 405 -15.68 6.49 -6.60
C HIS A 405 -15.90 5.45 -5.51
N ARG A 406 -17.13 5.02 -5.34
CA ARG A 406 -17.56 4.12 -4.24
C ARG A 406 -16.84 2.77 -4.27
N GLU A 407 -16.74 2.13 -5.43
CA GLU A 407 -16.14 0.80 -5.57
C GLU A 407 -14.65 0.82 -5.18
N ILE A 408 -13.89 1.80 -5.65
CA ILE A 408 -12.48 1.97 -5.24
C ILE A 408 -12.40 2.17 -3.73
N ALA A 409 -13.24 3.05 -3.15
CA ALA A 409 -13.25 3.30 -1.71
C ALA A 409 -13.55 2.03 -0.90
N MET A 410 -14.46 1.17 -1.37
CA MET A 410 -14.76 -0.10 -0.71
C MET A 410 -13.59 -1.07 -0.72
N HIS A 411 -12.88 -1.20 -1.84
CA HIS A 411 -11.67 -2.04 -1.94
C HIS A 411 -10.61 -1.62 -0.94
N TYR A 412 -10.27 -0.33 -0.93
CA TYR A 412 -9.28 0.21 -0.01
C TYR A 412 -9.72 0.11 1.45
N THR A 413 -11.01 0.34 1.74
CA THR A 413 -11.61 0.19 3.07
C THR A 413 -11.43 -1.22 3.61
N ILE A 414 -11.78 -2.23 2.81
CA ILE A 414 -11.67 -3.63 3.23
C ILE A 414 -10.21 -4.02 3.44
N ASN A 415 -9.32 -3.64 2.54
CA ASN A 415 -7.89 -3.92 2.69
C ASN A 415 -7.31 -3.26 3.96
N ALA A 416 -7.63 -1.98 4.21
CA ALA A 416 -7.22 -1.28 5.42
C ALA A 416 -7.70 -1.98 6.68
N MET A 417 -8.97 -2.39 6.72
CA MET A 417 -9.55 -3.04 7.89
C MET A 417 -9.06 -4.47 8.11
N GLN A 418 -8.82 -5.22 7.05
CA GLN A 418 -8.19 -6.54 7.16
C GLN A 418 -6.79 -6.43 7.75
N THR A 419 -6.01 -5.48 7.22
CA THR A 419 -4.66 -5.18 7.71
C THR A 419 -4.69 -4.75 9.17
N TYR A 420 -5.53 -3.76 9.50
CA TYR A 420 -5.71 -3.27 10.86
C TYR A 420 -6.11 -4.38 11.83
N SER A 421 -7.10 -5.19 11.48
CA SER A 421 -7.61 -6.27 12.33
C SER A 421 -6.54 -7.34 12.59
N HIS A 422 -5.74 -7.66 11.57
CA HIS A 422 -4.63 -8.60 11.68
C HIS A 422 -3.58 -8.10 12.70
N TYR A 423 -3.10 -6.88 12.56
CA TYR A 423 -2.07 -6.33 13.43
C TYR A 423 -2.59 -5.99 14.83
N ARG A 424 -3.85 -5.53 14.96
CA ARG A 424 -4.47 -5.31 16.25
C ARG A 424 -4.59 -6.60 17.07
N TRP A 425 -4.97 -7.71 16.42
CA TRP A 425 -5.02 -9.01 17.08
C TRP A 425 -3.65 -9.41 17.63
N ARG A 426 -2.61 -9.21 16.87
CA ARG A 426 -1.22 -9.47 17.32
C ARG A 426 -0.84 -8.61 18.53
N ALA A 427 -1.09 -7.31 18.46
CA ALA A 427 -0.83 -6.41 19.58
C ALA A 427 -1.60 -6.82 20.85
N TYR A 428 -2.87 -7.23 20.71
CA TYR A 428 -3.66 -7.76 21.82
C TYR A 428 -3.05 -9.02 22.45
N LEU A 429 -2.54 -9.93 21.63
CA LEU A 429 -1.89 -11.15 22.14
C LEU A 429 -0.61 -10.84 22.92
N GLU A 430 0.19 -9.87 22.45
CA GLU A 430 1.38 -9.41 23.19
C GLU A 430 1.04 -8.74 24.53
N GLU A 431 0.03 -7.89 24.52
CA GLU A 431 -0.43 -7.25 25.73
C GLU A 431 -0.94 -8.26 26.75
N ALA A 432 -1.77 -9.21 26.30
CA ALA A 432 -2.26 -10.30 27.14
C ALA A 432 -1.12 -11.13 27.76
N ALA A 433 -0.08 -11.41 26.95
CA ALA A 433 1.11 -12.12 27.42
C ALA A 433 1.93 -11.32 28.45
N ARG A 434 2.10 -10.02 28.23
CA ARG A 434 2.78 -9.13 29.18
C ARG A 434 2.05 -9.03 30.52
N GLU A 435 0.74 -9.03 30.48
CA GLU A 435 -0.14 -8.95 31.66
C GLU A 435 -0.46 -10.31 32.27
N HIS A 436 0.11 -11.39 31.73
CA HIS A 436 -0.20 -12.78 32.12
C HIS A 436 -1.70 -13.09 32.07
N ARG A 437 -2.44 -12.49 31.13
CA ARG A 437 -3.86 -12.75 30.86
C ARG A 437 -4.03 -13.86 29.82
N ASP A 438 -5.09 -14.65 29.98
CA ASP A 438 -5.55 -15.51 28.90
C ASP A 438 -6.14 -14.67 27.76
N PRO A 439 -5.57 -14.68 26.55
CA PRO A 439 -6.09 -13.94 25.41
C PRO A 439 -7.41 -14.50 24.89
N PHE A 440 -7.73 -15.77 25.18
CA PHE A 440 -8.92 -16.46 24.70
C PHE A 440 -10.05 -16.37 25.73
N GLN A 441 -10.56 -15.17 25.98
CA GLN A 441 -11.71 -15.00 26.85
C GLN A 441 -12.98 -15.50 26.16
N PHE A 442 -13.66 -16.43 26.84
CA PHE A 442 -14.95 -16.93 26.37
C PHE A 442 -16.02 -15.83 26.39
N LEU A 443 -17.07 -16.04 25.59
CA LEU A 443 -18.23 -15.15 25.58
C LEU A 443 -18.77 -14.98 27.00
N SER A 444 -18.94 -13.73 27.40
CA SER A 444 -19.49 -13.42 28.73
C SER A 444 -20.92 -13.92 28.82
N ARG A 445 -21.24 -14.64 29.90
CA ARG A 445 -22.63 -15.04 30.23
C ARG A 445 -23.49 -13.87 30.70
N ASN A 446 -22.85 -12.74 31.00
CA ASN A 446 -23.52 -11.54 31.50
C ASN A 446 -23.82 -10.57 30.33
N PRO A 447 -25.08 -10.08 30.18
CA PRO A 447 -25.46 -9.18 29.10
C PRO A 447 -24.79 -7.79 29.20
N ASN A 448 -24.05 -7.48 30.26
CA ASN A 448 -23.38 -6.20 30.41
C ASN A 448 -22.31 -5.93 29.33
N TRP A 449 -21.79 -6.96 28.66
CA TRP A 449 -20.90 -6.76 27.51
C TRP A 449 -21.55 -5.97 26.39
N GLN A 450 -22.87 -6.10 26.20
CA GLN A 450 -23.62 -5.33 25.19
C GLN A 450 -23.69 -3.84 25.55
N ARG A 451 -23.79 -3.51 26.85
CA ARG A 451 -23.83 -2.11 27.29
C ARG A 451 -22.52 -1.38 26.99
N ARG A 452 -21.40 -2.05 27.19
CA ARG A 452 -20.06 -1.50 26.86
C ARG A 452 -19.93 -1.21 25.36
N ARG A 453 -20.64 -1.97 24.51
CA ARG A 453 -20.61 -1.79 23.08
C ARG A 453 -21.44 -0.61 22.55
N LYS A 454 -22.21 0.04 23.42
CA LYS A 454 -23.03 1.21 23.08
C LYS A 454 -22.41 2.54 23.49
N THR A 455 -21.16 2.53 23.96
CA THR A 455 -20.46 3.73 24.43
C THR A 455 -19.05 3.80 23.86
N GLY A 456 -18.45 4.98 23.85
CA GLY A 456 -17.07 5.24 23.45
C GLY A 456 -16.76 4.69 22.06
N GLU A 457 -15.59 4.14 21.92
CA GLU A 457 -15.00 3.63 20.71
C GLU A 457 -15.85 2.56 19.98
N THR A 458 -16.45 1.66 20.74
CA THR A 458 -17.29 0.61 20.13
C THR A 458 -18.56 1.18 19.53
N LYS A 459 -19.12 2.26 20.12
CA LYS A 459 -20.25 2.97 19.52
C LYS A 459 -19.85 3.61 18.20
N ARG A 460 -18.70 4.31 18.15
CA ARG A 460 -18.14 4.90 16.92
C ARG A 460 -17.97 3.85 15.83
N MET A 461 -17.35 2.72 16.17
CA MET A 461 -17.19 1.59 15.25
C MET A 461 -18.52 1.10 14.70
N LEU A 462 -19.53 0.91 15.57
CA LEU A 462 -20.83 0.45 15.12
C LEU A 462 -21.52 1.49 14.21
N SER A 463 -21.49 2.77 14.59
CA SER A 463 -22.07 3.84 13.76
C SER A 463 -21.39 3.95 12.38
N PHE A 464 -20.09 3.72 12.31
CA PHE A 464 -19.35 3.74 11.05
C PHE A 464 -19.72 2.56 10.13
N TRP A 465 -19.88 1.34 10.71
CA TRP A 465 -20.11 0.12 9.92
C TRP A 465 -21.60 -0.20 9.67
N MET A 466 -22.49 0.39 10.43
CA MET A 466 -23.94 0.20 10.25
C MET A 466 -24.51 1.24 9.27
N PRO A 467 -25.49 0.89 8.43
CA PRO A 467 -26.20 1.88 7.66
C PRO A 467 -26.86 2.89 8.60
N GLU A 468 -26.90 4.15 8.18
CA GLU A 468 -27.78 5.12 8.83
C GLU A 468 -29.23 4.67 8.64
N GLY A 469 -29.94 4.42 9.77
CA GLY A 469 -31.32 3.93 9.78
C GLY A 469 -32.32 4.99 9.37
#